data_4db4babdf9b376363dbf825e0cc87c48
#
_entry.id   4db4babdf9b376363dbf825e0cc87c48
#
_cell.length_a   1.000
_cell.length_b   1.000
_cell.length_c   1.000
_cell.angle_alpha   90.00
_cell.angle_beta   90.00
_cell.angle_gamma   90.00
#
_symmetry.space_group_name_H-M   'P 1'
#
loop_
_entity.id
_entity.type
_entity.pdbx_description
1 polymer ?
#
loop_
_entity_poly.entity_id
_entity_poly.type
_entity_poly.pdbx_seq_one_letter_code
_entity_poly.pdbx_strand_id
1 'polypeptide(L)'
;MIIDTNTLDISKTYVVLEVGTGIVAGIIQGLQHKIYKNIEPSKLASHALAVLNDGKDWYVYECHAQWKGTKKYLVSEYNKTNKNNLIVFPFELDINRLEYYIKFNPSYSVMQLAKDTEERIIGIKIPNSSGMVCSEYVMACAKSFDLCYKLKQPYMFITPADLQSIS
;
A
#
# COMPACT_ATOMS: atom_id res chain seq x y z
N MET A 1 0.86 -6.90 15.59
CA MET A 1 -0.05 -7.95 15.01
C MET A 1 0.72 -8.69 13.93
N ILE A 2 0.41 -9.96 13.64
CA ILE A 2 1.08 -10.76 12.59
C ILE A 2 0.08 -11.08 11.48
N ILE A 3 0.59 -11.39 10.28
CA ILE A 3 -0.20 -12.01 9.21
C ILE A 3 -0.31 -13.51 9.55
N ASP A 4 -1.52 -13.95 9.92
CA ASP A 4 -1.77 -15.36 10.19
C ASP A 4 -2.12 -16.10 8.88
N THR A 5 -1.13 -16.73 8.30
CA THR A 5 -1.25 -17.44 7.03
C THR A 5 -2.15 -18.67 7.08
N ASN A 6 -2.45 -19.20 8.27
CA ASN A 6 -3.38 -20.33 8.42
C ASN A 6 -4.85 -19.93 8.17
N THR A 7 -5.15 -18.64 8.25
CA THR A 7 -6.51 -18.12 8.01
C THR A 7 -6.72 -17.64 6.57
N LEU A 8 -5.67 -17.63 5.75
CA LEU A 8 -5.70 -17.14 4.39
C LEU A 8 -5.95 -18.27 3.38
N ASP A 9 -6.75 -17.99 2.36
CA ASP A 9 -6.99 -18.88 1.24
C ASP A 9 -5.80 -18.80 0.26
N ILE A 10 -5.13 -19.93 0.02
CA ILE A 10 -3.94 -20.03 -0.82
C ILE A 10 -4.19 -19.66 -2.30
N SER A 11 -5.44 -19.70 -2.75
CA SER A 11 -5.85 -19.35 -4.12
C SER A 11 -6.04 -17.84 -4.32
N LYS A 12 -6.01 -17.05 -3.24
CA LYS A 12 -6.27 -15.61 -3.26
C LYS A 12 -5.01 -14.81 -3.05
N THR A 13 -5.08 -13.58 -3.52
CA THR A 13 -4.13 -12.53 -3.18
C THR A 13 -4.77 -11.57 -2.17
N TYR A 14 -3.93 -10.92 -1.37
CA TYR A 14 -4.36 -10.05 -0.29
C TYR A 14 -3.64 -8.71 -0.33
N VAL A 15 -4.33 -7.68 0.13
CA VAL A 15 -3.71 -6.44 0.56
C VAL A 15 -3.63 -6.45 2.08
N VAL A 16 -2.49 -6.05 2.60
CA VAL A 16 -2.28 -5.80 4.03
C VAL A 16 -1.97 -4.33 4.20
N LEU A 17 -2.73 -3.69 5.08
CA LEU A 17 -2.53 -2.30 5.46
C LEU A 17 -1.91 -2.25 6.85
N GLU A 18 -0.90 -1.43 7.02
CA GLU A 18 -0.29 -1.16 8.31
C GLU A 18 -0.80 0.17 8.88
N VAL A 19 -1.30 0.13 10.10
CA VAL A 19 -1.55 1.31 10.93
C VAL A 19 -0.33 1.50 11.82
N GLY A 20 0.65 2.22 11.29
CA GLY A 20 1.95 2.40 11.94
C GLY A 20 1.95 3.52 12.98
N THR A 21 2.98 3.51 13.85
CA THR A 21 3.15 4.48 14.96
C THR A 21 4.44 5.29 14.87
N GLY A 22 5.28 5.06 13.85
CA GLY A 22 6.55 5.77 13.67
C GLY A 22 6.37 7.18 13.07
N ILE A 23 7.46 7.97 13.05
CA ILE A 23 7.46 9.35 12.51
C ILE A 23 6.94 9.40 11.07
N VAL A 24 7.45 8.52 10.20
CA VAL A 24 7.03 8.47 8.79
C VAL A 24 5.55 8.10 8.68
N ALA A 25 5.08 7.13 9.48
CA ALA A 25 3.67 6.78 9.55
C ALA A 25 2.81 7.99 9.96
N GLY A 26 3.23 8.73 10.98
CA GLY A 26 2.55 9.93 11.44
C GLY A 26 2.45 11.03 10.37
N ILE A 27 3.50 11.24 9.57
CA ILE A 27 3.48 12.18 8.44
C ILE A 27 2.46 11.73 7.40
N ILE A 28 2.48 10.45 7.00
CA ILE A 28 1.55 9.89 6.01
C ILE A 28 0.10 10.02 6.51
N GLN A 29 -0.16 9.64 7.76
CA GLN A 29 -1.47 9.74 8.40
C GLN A 29 -1.96 11.18 8.49
N GLY A 30 -1.08 12.13 8.83
CA GLY A 30 -1.39 13.56 8.88
C GLY A 30 -1.75 14.13 7.50
N LEU A 31 -1.05 13.73 6.45
CA LEU A 31 -1.39 14.11 5.07
C LEU A 31 -2.77 13.56 4.67
N GLN A 32 -3.03 12.29 4.92
CA GLN A 32 -4.32 11.66 4.60
C GLN A 32 -5.49 12.21 5.42
N HIS A 33 -5.25 12.63 6.67
CA HIS A 33 -6.28 13.25 7.52
C HIS A 33 -6.84 14.55 6.93
N LYS A 34 -6.09 15.25 6.07
CA LYS A 34 -6.62 16.41 5.33
C LYS A 34 -7.78 16.04 4.40
N ILE A 35 -7.83 14.79 3.95
CA ILE A 35 -8.90 14.23 3.11
C ILE A 35 -9.96 13.54 4.00
N TYR A 36 -9.52 12.71 4.93
CA TYR A 36 -10.36 11.88 5.82
C TYR A 36 -10.53 12.53 7.20
N LYS A 37 -11.10 13.74 7.23
CA LYS A 37 -11.23 14.58 8.44
C LYS A 37 -12.00 13.94 9.59
N ASN A 38 -12.89 13.00 9.29
CA ASN A 38 -13.72 12.30 10.28
C ASN A 38 -13.05 11.09 10.92
N ILE A 39 -11.83 10.73 10.47
CA ILE A 39 -11.08 9.59 10.99
C ILE A 39 -9.86 10.14 11.74
N GLU A 40 -9.69 9.70 12.97
CA GLU A 40 -8.52 10.05 13.77
C GLU A 40 -7.23 9.65 13.03
N PRO A 41 -6.21 10.54 12.91
CA PRO A 41 -4.98 10.25 12.15
C PRO A 41 -4.32 8.93 12.53
N SER A 42 -4.23 8.62 13.83
CA SER A 42 -3.64 7.40 14.37
C SER A 42 -4.35 6.10 13.94
N LYS A 43 -5.54 6.19 13.38
CA LYS A 43 -6.33 5.06 12.87
C LYS A 43 -6.24 4.90 11.35
N LEU A 44 -5.63 5.86 10.65
CA LEU A 44 -5.44 5.76 9.21
C LEU A 44 -4.26 4.83 8.88
N ALA A 45 -4.44 4.01 7.86
CA ALA A 45 -3.36 3.20 7.33
C ALA A 45 -2.24 4.10 6.78
N SER A 46 -0.99 3.75 7.09
CA SER A 46 0.19 4.50 6.66
C SER A 46 1.03 3.76 5.64
N HIS A 47 0.77 2.46 5.45
CA HIS A 47 1.48 1.62 4.50
C HIS A 47 0.54 0.57 3.90
N ALA A 48 0.83 0.14 2.67
CA ALA A 48 0.13 -0.92 1.98
C ALA A 48 1.14 -1.89 1.36
N LEU A 49 0.87 -3.18 1.47
CA LEU A 49 1.66 -4.23 0.85
C LEU A 49 0.76 -5.34 0.30
N ALA A 50 1.29 -6.12 -0.62
CA ALA A 50 0.61 -7.27 -1.20
C ALA A 50 1.11 -8.57 -0.56
N VAL A 51 0.20 -9.52 -0.38
CA VAL A 51 0.52 -10.87 0.14
C VAL A 51 -0.09 -11.92 -0.76
N LEU A 52 0.69 -12.92 -1.10
CA LEU A 52 0.22 -14.07 -1.88
C LEU A 52 1.01 -15.33 -1.54
N ASN A 53 0.41 -16.49 -1.88
CA ASN A 53 1.05 -17.79 -1.85
C ASN A 53 1.50 -18.17 -3.27
N ASP A 54 2.72 -18.69 -3.45
CA ASP A 54 3.24 -19.13 -4.74
C ASP A 54 3.01 -20.64 -5.02
N GLY A 55 2.21 -21.28 -4.17
CA GLY A 55 1.95 -22.72 -4.16
C GLY A 55 2.80 -23.48 -3.14
N LYS A 56 3.77 -22.83 -2.50
CA LYS A 56 4.65 -23.40 -1.49
C LYS A 56 4.73 -22.53 -0.24
N ASP A 57 5.05 -21.25 -0.42
CA ASP A 57 5.29 -20.32 0.66
C ASP A 57 4.46 -19.03 0.48
N TRP A 58 4.25 -18.32 1.59
CA TRP A 58 3.62 -17.01 1.59
C TRP A 58 4.66 -15.90 1.51
N TYR A 59 4.45 -14.97 0.57
CA TYR A 59 5.35 -13.85 0.31
C TYR A 59 4.67 -12.50 0.52
N VAL A 60 5.45 -11.57 1.05
CA VAL A 60 5.15 -10.13 1.05
C VAL A 60 5.81 -9.49 -0.16
N TYR A 61 5.06 -8.62 -0.83
CA TYR A 61 5.54 -7.73 -1.89
C TYR A 61 5.23 -6.31 -1.47
N GLU A 62 6.23 -5.48 -1.36
CA GLU A 62 6.05 -4.09 -0.94
C GLU A 62 6.97 -3.12 -1.68
N CYS A 63 6.52 -1.86 -1.74
CA CYS A 63 7.35 -0.72 -2.10
C CYS A 63 7.53 0.14 -0.85
N HIS A 64 8.76 0.27 -0.35
CA HIS A 64 9.01 0.88 0.95
C HIS A 64 10.26 1.76 0.97
N ALA A 65 10.20 2.86 1.75
CA ALA A 65 11.29 3.82 1.87
C ALA A 65 12.60 3.18 2.39
N GLN A 66 12.51 2.21 3.30
CA GLN A 66 13.66 1.51 3.87
C GLN A 66 14.47 0.76 2.79
N TRP A 67 13.78 0.19 1.82
CA TRP A 67 14.40 -0.54 0.71
C TRP A 67 14.78 0.38 -0.46
N LYS A 68 14.34 1.64 -0.42
CA LYS A 68 14.43 2.60 -1.53
C LYS A 68 13.78 2.11 -2.83
N GLY A 69 12.78 1.24 -2.72
CA GLY A 69 12.08 0.64 -3.85
C GLY A 69 11.23 -0.57 -3.44
N THR A 70 11.14 -1.56 -4.33
CA THR A 70 10.33 -2.75 -4.16
C THR A 70 11.15 -3.94 -3.63
N LYS A 71 10.51 -4.78 -2.80
CA LYS A 71 11.10 -6.01 -2.26
C LYS A 71 10.07 -7.13 -2.15
N LYS A 72 10.54 -8.37 -2.37
CA LYS A 72 9.81 -9.61 -2.09
C LYS A 72 10.56 -10.39 -1.00
N TYR A 73 9.83 -10.90 -0.01
CA TYR A 73 10.39 -11.72 1.06
C TYR A 73 9.29 -12.54 1.76
N LEU A 74 9.67 -13.50 2.61
CA LEU A 74 8.72 -14.39 3.26
C LEU A 74 7.85 -13.65 4.29
N VAL A 75 6.57 -14.03 4.40
CA VAL A 75 5.66 -13.55 5.46
C VAL A 75 6.23 -13.85 6.85
N SER A 76 6.92 -14.98 7.01
CA SER A 76 7.58 -15.32 8.28
C SER A 76 8.68 -14.34 8.68
N GLU A 77 9.40 -13.74 7.71
CA GLU A 77 10.39 -12.69 7.96
C GLU A 77 9.71 -11.37 8.34
N TYR A 78 8.65 -10.99 7.60
CA TYR A 78 7.85 -9.82 7.92
C TYR A 78 7.29 -9.88 9.35
N ASN A 79 6.69 -11.00 9.72
CA ASN A 79 6.09 -11.20 11.05
C ASN A 79 7.09 -11.08 12.22
N LYS A 80 8.40 -11.35 11.99
CA LYS A 80 9.44 -11.16 13.01
C LYS A 80 9.72 -9.70 13.32
N THR A 81 9.55 -8.83 12.35
CA THR A 81 9.96 -7.41 12.44
C THR A 81 8.79 -6.45 12.59
N ASN A 82 7.60 -6.82 12.10
CA ASN A 82 6.43 -5.97 12.15
C ASN A 82 5.89 -5.80 13.58
N LYS A 83 5.66 -4.54 13.97
CA LYS A 83 5.05 -4.14 15.26
C LYS A 83 3.75 -3.36 15.08
N ASN A 84 3.33 -3.11 13.85
CA ASN A 84 2.16 -2.32 13.53
C ASN A 84 0.87 -3.14 13.66
N ASN A 85 -0.26 -2.45 13.79
CA ASN A 85 -1.57 -3.07 13.61
C ASN A 85 -1.81 -3.31 12.13
N LEU A 86 -2.45 -4.44 11.82
CA LEU A 86 -2.67 -4.88 10.45
C LEU A 86 -4.15 -5.00 10.14
N ILE A 87 -4.52 -4.61 8.93
CA ILE A 87 -5.82 -4.89 8.31
C ILE A 87 -5.52 -5.75 7.08
N VAL A 88 -6.06 -6.96 7.04
CA VAL A 88 -5.83 -7.93 5.95
C VAL A 88 -7.15 -8.19 5.24
N PHE A 89 -7.20 -8.05 3.93
CA PHE A 89 -8.39 -8.34 3.15
C PHE A 89 -8.04 -8.88 1.75
N PRO A 90 -8.92 -9.71 1.16
CA PRO A 90 -8.72 -10.24 -0.18
C PRO A 90 -8.79 -9.10 -1.21
N PHE A 91 -7.83 -9.09 -2.14
CA PHE A 91 -7.77 -8.11 -3.21
C PHE A 91 -7.12 -8.76 -4.43
N GLU A 92 -7.74 -8.64 -5.59
CA GLU A 92 -7.26 -9.31 -6.79
C GLU A 92 -6.04 -8.59 -7.39
N LEU A 93 -4.87 -9.24 -7.27
CA LEU A 93 -3.59 -8.75 -7.77
C LEU A 93 -3.09 -9.64 -8.91
N ASP A 94 -2.43 -9.02 -9.87
CA ASP A 94 -1.73 -9.68 -10.96
C ASP A 94 -0.30 -10.02 -10.52
N ILE A 95 -0.02 -11.31 -10.38
CA ILE A 95 1.28 -11.82 -9.93
C ILE A 95 2.41 -11.42 -10.90
N ASN A 96 2.14 -11.42 -12.20
CA ASN A 96 3.15 -11.05 -13.19
C ASN A 96 3.57 -9.58 -13.06
N ARG A 97 2.59 -8.69 -12.73
CA ARG A 97 2.90 -7.28 -12.46
C ARG A 97 3.69 -7.11 -11.17
N LEU A 98 3.34 -7.85 -10.11
CA LEU A 98 4.12 -7.84 -8.86
C LEU A 98 5.58 -8.23 -9.12
N GLU A 99 5.81 -9.35 -9.82
CA GLU A 99 7.16 -9.81 -10.18
C GLU A 99 7.88 -8.86 -11.15
N TYR A 100 7.15 -8.23 -12.08
CA TYR A 100 7.72 -7.20 -12.94
C TYR A 100 8.27 -6.03 -12.13
N TYR A 101 7.48 -5.49 -11.19
CA TYR A 101 7.92 -4.37 -10.36
C TYR A 101 9.05 -4.73 -9.39
N ILE A 102 9.14 -5.98 -8.92
CA ILE A 102 10.32 -6.44 -8.16
C ILE A 102 11.59 -6.34 -9.02
N LYS A 103 11.52 -6.73 -10.29
CA LYS A 103 12.65 -6.64 -11.23
C LYS A 103 12.96 -5.20 -11.65
N PHE A 104 11.93 -4.41 -11.93
CA PHE A 104 12.05 -3.01 -12.34
C PHE A 104 12.55 -2.13 -11.20
N ASN A 105 12.20 -2.47 -9.95
CA ASN A 105 12.59 -1.80 -8.71
C ASN A 105 12.42 -0.28 -8.74
N PRO A 106 11.19 0.25 -8.92
CA PRO A 106 10.94 1.68 -8.91
C PRO A 106 11.37 2.28 -7.57
N SER A 107 11.94 3.48 -7.58
CA SER A 107 12.32 4.17 -6.35
C SER A 107 11.09 4.52 -5.51
N TYR A 108 11.20 4.46 -4.19
CA TYR A 108 10.14 4.91 -3.28
C TYR A 108 10.16 6.42 -3.10
N SER A 109 9.00 7.06 -3.08
CA SER A 109 8.89 8.51 -2.91
C SER A 109 7.78 8.93 -1.95
N VAL A 110 8.16 9.34 -0.73
CA VAL A 110 7.21 9.99 0.20
C VAL A 110 6.75 11.35 -0.34
N MET A 111 7.62 12.03 -1.12
CA MET A 111 7.27 13.31 -1.74
C MET A 111 6.13 13.16 -2.77
N GLN A 112 6.04 12.03 -3.46
CA GLN A 112 4.92 11.74 -4.36
C GLN A 112 3.61 11.71 -3.58
N LEU A 113 3.55 11.01 -2.44
CA LEU A 113 2.34 10.95 -1.61
C LEU A 113 1.91 12.35 -1.12
N ALA A 114 2.86 13.20 -0.75
CA ALA A 114 2.55 14.57 -0.34
C ALA A 114 1.91 15.36 -1.50
N LYS A 115 2.49 15.28 -2.69
CA LYS A 115 1.96 15.92 -3.90
C LYS A 115 0.57 15.41 -4.26
N ASP A 116 0.36 14.10 -4.28
CA ASP A 116 -0.92 13.49 -4.60
C ASP A 116 -2.01 13.96 -3.63
N THR A 117 -1.66 14.09 -2.34
CA THR A 117 -2.57 14.61 -1.32
C THR A 117 -2.90 16.07 -1.57
N GLU A 118 -1.91 16.91 -1.90
CA GLU A 118 -2.13 18.32 -2.22
C GLU A 118 -2.97 18.51 -3.48
N GLU A 119 -2.70 17.75 -4.55
CA GLU A 119 -3.51 17.78 -5.77
C GLU A 119 -4.99 17.47 -5.49
N ARG A 120 -5.26 16.48 -4.65
CA ARG A 120 -6.64 16.12 -4.26
C ARG A 120 -7.34 17.23 -3.48
N ILE A 121 -6.61 18.03 -2.70
CA ILE A 121 -7.17 19.11 -1.88
C ILE A 121 -7.35 20.40 -2.71
N ILE A 122 -6.36 20.73 -3.55
CA ILE A 122 -6.29 22.02 -4.24
C ILE A 122 -6.91 21.93 -5.63
N GLY A 123 -6.98 20.71 -6.21
CA GLY A 123 -7.47 20.47 -7.57
C GLY A 123 -6.50 20.91 -8.68
N ILE A 124 -5.26 21.23 -8.33
CA ILE A 124 -4.23 21.68 -9.28
C ILE A 124 -3.22 20.55 -9.48
N LYS A 125 -2.94 20.18 -10.75
CA LYS A 125 -1.92 19.21 -11.10
C LYS A 125 -0.53 19.71 -10.74
N ILE A 126 0.18 18.95 -9.91
CA ILE A 126 1.57 19.20 -9.55
C ILE A 126 2.45 18.21 -10.34
N PRO A 127 3.54 18.63 -11.00
CA PRO A 127 4.42 17.73 -11.73
C PRO A 127 4.90 16.56 -10.86
N ASN A 128 4.75 15.32 -11.36
CA ASN A 128 5.12 14.10 -10.64
C ASN A 128 6.58 14.14 -10.20
N SER A 129 6.84 13.68 -8.98
CA SER A 129 8.19 13.32 -8.57
C SER A 129 8.57 11.95 -9.16
N SER A 130 9.83 11.70 -9.37
CA SER A 130 10.30 10.36 -9.71
C SER A 130 10.12 9.43 -8.51
N GLY A 131 9.40 8.33 -8.69
CA GLY A 131 9.21 7.30 -7.66
C GLY A 131 7.76 6.88 -7.48
N MET A 132 7.56 5.83 -6.71
CA MET A 132 6.29 5.18 -6.45
C MET A 132 6.02 5.10 -4.95
N VAL A 133 4.78 5.22 -4.52
CA VAL A 133 4.38 4.97 -3.13
C VAL A 133 3.79 3.55 -2.97
N CYS A 134 3.68 3.09 -1.74
CA CYS A 134 3.26 1.72 -1.43
C CYS A 134 1.86 1.37 -1.97
N SER A 135 0.89 2.28 -1.81
CA SER A 135 -0.48 2.08 -2.32
C SER A 135 -0.56 2.16 -3.84
N GLU A 136 0.22 3.03 -4.47
CA GLU A 136 0.36 3.09 -5.92
C GLU A 136 0.93 1.78 -6.49
N TYR A 137 1.94 1.20 -5.81
CA TYR A 137 2.48 -0.11 -6.16
C TYR A 137 1.40 -1.20 -6.13
N VAL A 138 0.62 -1.28 -5.05
CA VAL A 138 -0.48 -2.24 -4.91
C VAL A 138 -1.51 -2.03 -6.03
N MET A 139 -1.92 -0.79 -6.30
CA MET A 139 -2.89 -0.48 -7.33
C MET A 139 -2.38 -0.71 -8.74
N ALA A 140 -1.10 -0.45 -9.03
CA ALA A 140 -0.49 -0.77 -10.32
C ALA A 140 -0.51 -2.28 -10.61
N CYS A 141 -0.53 -3.11 -9.56
CA CYS A 141 -0.63 -4.56 -9.64
C CYS A 141 -2.07 -5.09 -9.57
N ALA A 142 -3.07 -4.25 -9.37
CA ALA A 142 -4.48 -4.67 -9.31
C ALA A 142 -4.95 -5.24 -10.66
N LYS A 143 -5.77 -6.31 -10.63
CA LYS A 143 -6.41 -6.85 -11.82
C LYS A 143 -7.54 -5.96 -12.34
N SER A 144 -8.20 -5.24 -11.43
CA SER A 144 -9.28 -4.28 -11.74
C SER A 144 -8.95 -2.91 -11.15
N PHE A 145 -9.39 -1.85 -11.83
CA PHE A 145 -9.32 -0.47 -11.37
C PHE A 145 -10.67 0.05 -10.85
N ASP A 146 -11.59 -0.84 -10.44
CA ASP A 146 -12.92 -0.46 -9.95
C ASP A 146 -12.87 0.52 -8.78
N LEU A 147 -11.87 0.39 -7.90
CA LEU A 147 -11.65 1.35 -6.82
C LEU A 147 -11.37 2.75 -7.36
N CYS A 148 -10.56 2.87 -8.41
CA CYS A 148 -10.27 4.16 -9.05
C CYS A 148 -11.54 4.81 -9.60
N TYR A 149 -12.42 4.03 -10.22
CA TYR A 149 -13.72 4.51 -10.71
C TYR A 149 -14.64 4.96 -9.56
N LYS A 150 -14.73 4.18 -8.48
CA LYS A 150 -15.52 4.55 -7.30
C LYS A 150 -15.06 5.86 -6.67
N LEU A 151 -13.76 6.02 -6.53
CA LEU A 151 -13.15 7.22 -5.91
C LEU A 151 -12.99 8.37 -6.91
N LYS A 152 -13.23 8.14 -8.21
CA LYS A 152 -12.96 9.10 -9.30
C LYS A 152 -11.51 9.61 -9.29
N GLN A 153 -10.57 8.72 -8.96
CA GLN A 153 -9.15 9.01 -8.85
C GLN A 153 -8.32 8.07 -9.74
N PRO A 154 -7.28 8.55 -10.43
CA PRO A 154 -6.28 7.69 -11.05
C PRO A 154 -5.58 6.81 -10.00
N TYR A 155 -5.14 5.61 -10.40
CA TYR A 155 -4.50 4.65 -9.49
C TYR A 155 -3.28 5.23 -8.75
N MET A 156 -2.54 6.13 -9.39
CA MET A 156 -1.38 6.81 -8.82
C MET A 156 -1.71 7.76 -7.65
N PHE A 157 -2.99 8.13 -7.47
CA PHE A 157 -3.45 8.99 -6.38
C PHE A 157 -4.15 8.23 -5.27
N ILE A 158 -4.18 6.90 -5.34
CA ILE A 158 -4.76 6.05 -4.29
C ILE A 158 -3.80 5.99 -3.10
N THR A 159 -4.29 6.41 -1.95
CA THR A 159 -3.55 6.38 -0.69
C THR A 159 -3.82 5.09 0.09
N PRO A 160 -3.01 4.74 1.11
CA PRO A 160 -3.34 3.62 2.00
C PRO A 160 -4.71 3.76 2.69
N ALA A 161 -5.14 4.98 3.02
CA ALA A 161 -6.47 5.22 3.60
C ALA A 161 -7.61 5.00 2.60
N ASP A 162 -7.40 5.21 1.30
CA ASP A 162 -8.37 4.85 0.26
C ASP A 162 -8.58 3.34 0.22
N LEU A 163 -7.49 2.56 0.26
CA LEU A 163 -7.56 1.10 0.36
C LEU A 163 -8.24 0.64 1.65
N GLN A 164 -7.99 1.33 2.76
CA GLN A 164 -8.65 1.06 4.03
C GLN A 164 -10.17 1.27 3.96
N SER A 165 -10.65 2.19 3.15
CA SER A 165 -12.08 2.48 3.03
C SER A 165 -12.88 1.35 2.38
N ILE A 166 -12.23 0.35 1.80
CA ILE A 166 -12.85 -0.80 1.12
C ILE A 166 -12.53 -2.15 1.80
N SER A 167 -11.74 -2.12 2.87
CA SER A 167 -11.33 -3.31 3.63
C SER A 167 -12.44 -3.91 4.49
#